data_152be69305be69d3500a04e6a227c668
#
_entry.id   152be69305be69d3500a04e6a227c668
#
_cell.length_a   1.000
_cell.length_b   1.000
_cell.length_c   1.000
_cell.angle_alpha   90.00
_cell.angle_beta   90.00
_cell.angle_gamma   90.00
#
_symmetry.space_group_name_H-M   'P 1'
#
loop_
_entity.id
_entity.type
_entity.pdbx_description
1 polymer ?
#
loop_
_entity_poly.entity_id
_entity_poly.type
_entity_poly.pdbx_seq_one_letter_code
_entity_poly.pdbx_strand_id
1 'polypeptide(L)'
;AAAYVMYVQTGNLVFLSGHIAKRADGSVWAGQLGRDIAVEEGQQAARAVAVDLIGTLQAACGGDLNRVKRIVKVMSLVNSTPDFTSQHLVTNGCSELLGEVFGAAGKHARSAFGVAQIPLGACVEIELIAELA
;
A
#
# COMPACT_ATOMS: atom_id res chain seq x y z
N ALA A 1 14.76 6.14 11.60
CA ALA A 1 15.42 5.95 10.66
C ALA A 1 15.88 4.55 10.32
N ALA A 2 15.57 4.19 9.15
CA ALA A 2 15.78 2.84 8.71
C ALA A 2 17.08 2.75 7.90
N ALA A 3 17.62 1.54 7.85
CA ALA A 3 18.81 1.23 7.06
C ALA A 3 18.44 1.00 5.60
N TYR A 4 17.39 1.65 5.08
CA TYR A 4 16.91 1.46 3.71
C TYR A 4 16.30 2.75 3.17
N VAL A 5 15.99 2.73 1.88
CA VAL A 5 15.39 3.88 1.17
C VAL A 5 13.93 3.57 0.84
N MET A 6 13.16 4.60 0.49
CA MET A 6 11.72 4.43 0.24
C MET A 6 11.45 3.81 -1.12
N TYR A 7 12.36 3.95 -2.09
CA TYR A 7 12.22 3.31 -3.39
C TYR A 7 13.58 3.06 -4.01
N VAL A 8 13.63 2.07 -4.92
CA VAL A 8 14.81 1.75 -5.73
C VAL A 8 14.34 1.62 -7.17
N GLN A 9 15.06 2.26 -8.08
CA GLN A 9 14.79 2.13 -9.51
C GLN A 9 15.85 1.25 -10.17
N THR A 10 15.41 0.31 -10.98
CA THR A 10 16.30 -0.50 -11.82
C THR A 10 15.68 -0.54 -13.23
N GLY A 11 16.44 -0.03 -14.22
CA GLY A 11 15.84 0.20 -15.54
C GLY A 11 14.68 1.15 -15.42
N ASN A 12 13.52 0.77 -15.96
CA ASN A 12 12.29 1.55 -15.87
C ASN A 12 11.33 1.03 -14.77
N LEU A 13 11.78 0.11 -13.93
CA LEU A 13 10.97 -0.39 -12.81
C LEU A 13 11.36 0.31 -11.51
N VAL A 14 10.34 0.71 -10.76
CA VAL A 14 10.52 1.32 -9.44
C VAL A 14 9.90 0.39 -8.41
N PHE A 15 10.70 0.01 -7.42
CA PHE A 15 10.29 -0.85 -6.31
C PHE A 15 10.15 0.04 -5.09
N LEU A 16 8.92 0.15 -4.57
CA LEU A 16 8.67 0.93 -3.37
C LEU A 16 8.79 0.03 -2.14
N SER A 17 9.38 0.57 -1.08
CA SER A 17 9.39 -0.09 0.22
C SER A 17 7.99 -0.19 0.79
N GLY A 18 7.79 -1.09 1.74
CA GLY A 18 6.52 -1.21 2.44
C GLY A 18 6.17 0.05 3.20
N HIS A 19 4.95 0.53 3.03
CA HIS A 19 4.43 1.70 3.72
C HIS A 19 3.36 1.23 4.69
N ILE A 20 3.52 1.58 5.97
CA ILE A 20 2.54 1.24 7.00
C ILE A 20 1.42 2.26 7.02
N ALA A 21 0.23 1.81 7.44
CA ALA A 21 -0.93 2.69 7.53
C ALA A 21 -0.73 3.75 8.61
N LYS A 22 -1.03 5.00 8.26
CA LYS A 22 -0.99 6.15 9.17
C LYS A 22 -2.29 6.91 9.11
N ARG A 23 -2.67 7.45 10.26
CA ARG A 23 -3.83 8.34 10.36
C ARG A 23 -3.46 9.72 9.83
N ALA A 24 -4.46 10.59 9.66
CA ALA A 24 -4.26 11.93 9.11
C ALA A 24 -3.30 12.77 9.96
N ASP A 25 -3.22 12.52 11.28
CA ASP A 25 -2.30 13.22 12.17
C ASP A 25 -0.86 12.69 12.15
N GLY A 26 -0.60 11.68 11.30
CA GLY A 26 0.72 11.06 11.18
C GLY A 26 1.00 9.92 12.14
N SER A 27 0.09 9.65 13.08
CA SER A 27 0.25 8.52 13.98
C SER A 27 0.02 7.20 13.25
N VAL A 28 0.65 6.13 13.75
CA VAL A 28 0.48 4.79 13.18
C VAL A 28 -0.97 4.36 13.37
N TRP A 29 -1.57 3.84 12.30
CA TRP A 29 -2.90 3.27 12.34
C TRP A 29 -2.77 1.84 12.84
N ALA A 30 -2.75 1.69 14.15
CA ALA A 30 -2.53 0.41 14.82
C ALA A 30 -3.83 -0.35 14.98
N GLY A 31 -3.72 -1.66 15.06
CA GLY A 31 -4.84 -2.56 15.32
C GLY A 31 -4.77 -3.81 14.47
N GLN A 32 -5.74 -4.69 14.69
CA GLN A 32 -5.75 -6.01 14.05
C GLN A 32 -7.12 -6.30 13.47
N LEU A 33 -7.15 -6.64 12.19
CA LEU A 33 -8.37 -7.05 11.51
C LEU A 33 -8.89 -8.35 12.13
N GLY A 34 -10.18 -8.41 12.39
CA GLY A 34 -10.79 -9.54 13.04
C GLY A 34 -10.87 -9.41 14.57
N ARG A 35 -10.17 -8.42 15.14
CA ARG A 35 -10.22 -8.15 16.58
C ARG A 35 -10.78 -6.77 16.86
N ASP A 36 -10.02 -5.71 16.55
CA ASP A 36 -10.40 -4.32 16.86
C ASP A 36 -10.53 -3.43 15.63
N ILE A 37 -10.25 -3.94 14.44
CA ILE A 37 -10.42 -3.22 13.18
C ILE A 37 -11.41 -3.98 12.31
N ALA A 38 -12.51 -3.31 11.91
CA ALA A 38 -13.46 -3.88 10.97
C ALA A 38 -12.97 -3.72 9.53
N VAL A 39 -13.56 -4.48 8.60
CA VAL A 39 -13.16 -4.43 7.17
C VAL A 39 -13.23 -3.01 6.63
N GLU A 40 -14.29 -2.26 6.94
CA GLU A 40 -14.48 -0.90 6.44
C GLU A 40 -13.37 0.04 6.92
N GLU A 41 -12.99 -0.05 8.17
CA GLU A 41 -11.87 0.72 8.69
C GLU A 41 -10.55 0.28 8.06
N GLY A 42 -10.38 -1.03 7.87
CA GLY A 42 -9.20 -1.57 7.18
C GLY A 42 -9.07 -1.05 5.76
N GLN A 43 -10.20 -0.91 5.04
CA GLN A 43 -10.21 -0.31 3.70
C GLN A 43 -9.77 1.14 3.73
N GLN A 44 -10.21 1.91 4.72
CA GLN A 44 -9.78 3.30 4.87
C GLN A 44 -8.28 3.38 5.16
N ALA A 45 -7.77 2.47 6.00
CA ALA A 45 -6.34 2.40 6.30
C ALA A 45 -5.54 2.05 5.04
N ALA A 46 -6.00 1.07 4.26
CA ALA A 46 -5.35 0.70 3.00
C ALA A 46 -5.36 1.85 1.98
N ARG A 47 -6.45 2.64 1.95
CA ARG A 47 -6.53 3.83 1.11
C ARG A 47 -5.51 4.88 1.56
N ALA A 48 -5.34 5.07 2.86
CA ALA A 48 -4.32 5.98 3.40
C ALA A 48 -2.91 5.54 3.00
N VAL A 49 -2.63 4.24 3.04
CA VAL A 49 -1.34 3.71 2.55
C VAL A 49 -1.15 4.04 1.07
N ALA A 50 -2.20 3.88 0.25
CA ALA A 50 -2.11 4.18 -1.17
C ALA A 50 -1.76 5.65 -1.43
N VAL A 51 -2.32 6.57 -0.65
CA VAL A 51 -1.96 8.00 -0.74
C VAL A 51 -0.47 8.19 -0.52
N ASP A 52 0.09 7.55 0.51
CA ASP A 52 1.52 7.65 0.83
C ASP A 52 2.37 6.98 -0.26
N LEU A 53 1.95 5.83 -0.78
CA LEU A 53 2.64 5.18 -1.89
C LEU A 53 2.68 6.08 -3.12
N ILE A 54 1.58 6.73 -3.45
CA ILE A 54 1.51 7.66 -4.59
C ILE A 54 2.46 8.84 -4.37
N GLY A 55 2.57 9.35 -3.13
CA GLY A 55 3.53 10.41 -2.81
C GLY A 55 4.97 9.98 -3.03
N THR A 56 5.34 8.77 -2.60
CA THR A 56 6.67 8.21 -2.84
C THR A 56 6.91 8.00 -4.33
N LEU A 57 5.91 7.49 -5.05
CA LEU A 57 5.99 7.28 -6.49
C LEU A 57 6.17 8.61 -7.23
N GLN A 58 5.48 9.67 -6.80
CA GLN A 58 5.65 11.01 -7.36
C GLN A 58 7.10 11.48 -7.21
N ALA A 59 7.70 11.27 -6.05
CA ALA A 59 9.11 11.60 -5.83
C ALA A 59 10.01 10.82 -6.79
N ALA A 60 9.73 9.54 -7.00
CA ALA A 60 10.50 8.70 -7.92
C ALA A 60 10.36 9.19 -9.37
N CYS A 61 9.24 9.83 -9.70
CA CYS A 61 8.98 10.38 -11.04
C CYS A 61 9.51 11.81 -11.22
N GLY A 62 10.26 12.33 -10.26
CA GLY A 62 10.73 13.72 -10.34
C GLY A 62 9.61 14.73 -10.23
N GLY A 63 8.51 14.36 -9.61
CA GLY A 63 7.33 15.21 -9.38
C GLY A 63 6.20 15.05 -10.40
N ASP A 64 6.41 14.27 -11.46
CA ASP A 64 5.42 14.13 -12.54
C ASP A 64 4.87 12.70 -12.61
N LEU A 65 3.70 12.49 -12.01
CA LEU A 65 3.03 11.18 -12.02
C LEU A 65 2.59 10.72 -13.41
N ASN A 66 2.57 11.60 -14.41
CA ASN A 66 2.29 11.19 -15.80
C ASN A 66 3.37 10.28 -16.36
N ARG A 67 4.54 10.21 -15.71
CA ARG A 67 5.60 9.27 -16.08
C ARG A 67 5.28 7.83 -15.69
N VAL A 68 4.27 7.57 -14.88
CA VAL A 68 3.88 6.22 -14.53
C VAL A 68 3.22 5.57 -15.74
N LYS A 69 3.89 4.55 -16.28
CA LYS A 69 3.34 3.77 -17.40
C LYS A 69 2.29 2.79 -16.90
N ARG A 70 2.55 2.14 -15.76
CA ARG A 70 1.60 1.25 -15.11
C ARG A 70 2.03 0.91 -13.69
N ILE A 71 1.06 0.57 -12.87
CA ILE A 71 1.30 -0.13 -11.61
C ILE A 71 1.40 -1.62 -11.95
N VAL A 72 2.50 -2.25 -11.59
CA VAL A 72 2.80 -3.63 -11.99
C VAL A 72 2.28 -4.62 -10.95
N LYS A 73 2.65 -4.40 -9.68
CA LYS A 73 2.36 -5.36 -8.60
C LYS A 73 2.12 -4.62 -7.30
N VAL A 74 1.11 -5.04 -6.58
CA VAL A 74 0.83 -4.61 -5.21
C VAL A 74 0.91 -5.84 -4.30
N MET A 75 1.65 -5.72 -3.20
CA MET A 75 1.67 -6.73 -2.15
C MET A 75 1.18 -6.10 -0.87
N SER A 76 0.12 -6.65 -0.29
CA SER A 76 -0.52 -6.12 0.91
C SER A 76 -0.43 -7.12 2.05
N LEU A 77 0.11 -6.66 3.16
CA LEU A 77 0.19 -7.41 4.41
C LEU A 77 -0.88 -6.87 5.35
N VAL A 78 -1.73 -7.73 5.86
CA VAL A 78 -2.82 -7.35 6.76
C VAL A 78 -2.58 -7.98 8.12
N ASN A 79 -2.41 -7.14 9.15
CA ASN A 79 -2.32 -7.60 10.53
C ASN A 79 -3.69 -8.14 10.91
N SER A 80 -3.82 -9.46 11.01
CA SER A 80 -5.13 -10.09 11.15
C SER A 80 -5.08 -11.32 12.05
N THR A 81 -6.23 -11.61 12.66
CA THR A 81 -6.39 -12.80 13.48
C THR A 81 -6.36 -14.06 12.61
N PRO A 82 -6.07 -15.24 13.20
CA PRO A 82 -5.98 -16.47 12.41
C PRO A 82 -7.24 -16.86 11.66
N ASP A 83 -8.40 -16.40 12.13
CA ASP A 83 -9.69 -16.73 11.50
C ASP A 83 -10.20 -15.64 10.56
N PHE A 84 -9.51 -14.52 10.43
CA PHE A 84 -9.88 -13.47 9.50
C PHE A 84 -9.41 -13.84 8.09
N THR A 85 -10.31 -13.81 7.11
CA THR A 85 -10.00 -14.24 5.74
C THR A 85 -10.43 -13.22 4.68
N SER A 86 -10.69 -11.98 5.07
CA SER A 86 -11.13 -10.92 4.16
C SER A 86 -10.03 -9.90 3.84
N GLN A 87 -8.76 -10.35 3.83
CA GLN A 87 -7.63 -9.48 3.55
C GLN A 87 -7.73 -8.82 2.16
N HIS A 88 -8.30 -9.54 1.20
CA HIS A 88 -8.52 -9.03 -0.16
C HIS A 88 -9.49 -7.85 -0.17
N LEU A 89 -10.53 -7.89 0.67
CA LEU A 89 -11.49 -6.78 0.76
C LEU A 89 -10.83 -5.55 1.36
N VAL A 90 -10.02 -5.73 2.40
CA VAL A 90 -9.26 -4.62 3.02
C VAL A 90 -8.37 -3.96 1.98
N THR A 91 -7.64 -4.75 1.21
CA THR A 91 -6.69 -4.27 0.20
C THR A 91 -7.38 -3.52 -0.93
N ASN A 92 -8.66 -3.77 -1.18
CA ASN A 92 -9.42 -3.03 -2.19
C ASN A 92 -9.40 -1.52 -1.95
N GLY A 93 -9.29 -1.07 -0.69
CA GLY A 93 -9.14 0.35 -0.40
C GLY A 93 -7.95 0.98 -1.10
N CYS A 94 -6.83 0.26 -1.19
CA CYS A 94 -5.65 0.68 -1.92
C CYS A 94 -5.87 0.55 -3.45
N SER A 95 -6.29 -0.62 -3.90
CA SER A 95 -6.42 -0.91 -5.33
C SER A 95 -7.42 0.02 -6.01
N GLU A 96 -8.51 0.36 -5.35
CA GLU A 96 -9.51 1.27 -5.90
C GLU A 96 -8.95 2.68 -6.09
N LEU A 97 -8.17 3.17 -5.12
CA LEU A 97 -7.55 4.49 -5.26
C LEU A 97 -6.54 4.50 -6.42
N LEU A 98 -5.74 3.45 -6.57
CA LEU A 98 -4.82 3.36 -7.69
C LEU A 98 -5.56 3.40 -9.03
N GLY A 99 -6.73 2.76 -9.12
CA GLY A 99 -7.58 2.83 -10.30
C GLY A 99 -8.16 4.22 -10.53
N GLU A 100 -8.57 4.92 -9.47
CA GLU A 100 -9.09 6.29 -9.57
C GLU A 100 -8.02 7.25 -10.09
N VAL A 101 -6.77 7.11 -9.60
CA VAL A 101 -5.68 8.02 -9.92
C VAL A 101 -5.09 7.75 -11.30
N PHE A 102 -4.86 6.47 -11.64
CA PHE A 102 -4.12 6.10 -12.84
C PHE A 102 -4.99 5.52 -13.96
N GLY A 103 -6.28 5.30 -13.70
CA GLY A 103 -7.16 4.68 -14.69
C GLY A 103 -6.67 3.28 -15.09
N ALA A 104 -6.63 3.00 -16.38
CA ALA A 104 -6.20 1.69 -16.88
C ALA A 104 -4.77 1.34 -16.45
N ALA A 105 -3.89 2.33 -16.31
CA ALA A 105 -2.52 2.13 -15.85
C ALA A 105 -2.45 1.71 -14.39
N GLY A 106 -3.51 1.90 -13.63
CA GLY A 106 -3.60 1.50 -12.23
C GLY A 106 -3.97 0.03 -12.02
N LYS A 107 -4.35 -0.69 -13.06
CA LYS A 107 -4.66 -2.13 -12.94
C LYS A 107 -3.36 -2.90 -12.78
N HIS A 108 -3.32 -3.73 -11.74
CA HIS A 108 -2.08 -4.36 -11.27
C HIS A 108 -2.32 -5.81 -10.88
N ALA A 109 -1.26 -6.61 -10.89
CA ALA A 109 -1.25 -7.91 -10.25
C ALA A 109 -1.17 -7.69 -8.72
N ARG A 110 -1.74 -8.60 -7.93
CA ARG A 110 -1.85 -8.36 -6.50
C ARG A 110 -1.75 -9.64 -5.68
N SER A 111 -1.09 -9.53 -4.53
CA SER A 111 -1.19 -10.49 -3.44
C SER A 111 -1.64 -9.75 -2.18
N ALA A 112 -2.57 -10.35 -1.43
CA ALA A 112 -3.04 -9.83 -0.16
C ALA A 112 -3.17 -11.00 0.81
N PHE A 113 -2.52 -10.91 1.97
CA PHE A 113 -2.56 -12.01 2.93
C PHE A 113 -2.35 -11.50 4.35
N GLY A 114 -2.73 -12.35 5.31
CA GLY A 114 -2.60 -12.04 6.72
C GLY A 114 -1.21 -12.31 7.24
N VAL A 115 -0.78 -11.49 8.19
CA VAL A 115 0.45 -11.68 8.95
C VAL A 115 0.14 -11.59 10.44
N ALA A 116 0.99 -12.19 11.26
CA ALA A 116 0.78 -12.21 12.71
C ALA A 116 0.95 -10.84 13.32
N GLN A 117 1.95 -10.07 12.86
CA GLN A 117 2.23 -8.71 13.32
C GLN A 117 2.78 -7.88 12.18
N ILE A 118 2.65 -6.56 12.32
CA ILE A 118 3.31 -5.58 11.47
C ILE A 118 4.09 -4.65 12.39
N PRO A 119 5.25 -4.13 11.98
CA PRO A 119 6.01 -3.20 12.82
C PRO A 119 5.14 -2.06 13.33
N LEU A 120 5.38 -1.69 14.58
CA LEU A 120 4.66 -0.65 15.31
C LEU A 120 3.16 -0.96 15.49
N GLY A 121 2.74 -2.20 15.25
CA GLY A 121 1.35 -2.61 15.38
C GLY A 121 0.43 -2.10 14.28
N ALA A 122 0.98 -1.60 13.17
CA ALA A 122 0.15 -1.10 12.06
C ALA A 122 -0.82 -2.18 11.60
N CYS A 123 -2.01 -1.77 11.19
CA CYS A 123 -3.03 -2.72 10.74
C CYS A 123 -2.82 -3.21 9.32
N VAL A 124 -2.16 -2.40 8.47
CA VAL A 124 -1.90 -2.74 7.06
C VAL A 124 -0.54 -2.18 6.68
N GLU A 125 0.18 -2.92 5.85
CA GLU A 125 1.42 -2.48 5.21
C GLU A 125 1.39 -2.91 3.75
N ILE A 126 1.68 -1.99 2.83
CA ILE A 126 1.60 -2.26 1.39
C ILE A 126 2.85 -1.75 0.69
N GLU A 127 3.33 -2.55 -0.26
CA GLU A 127 4.41 -2.18 -1.17
C GLU A 127 3.94 -2.33 -2.60
N LEU A 128 4.61 -1.67 -3.54
CA LEU A 128 4.26 -1.83 -4.95
C LEU A 128 5.49 -1.71 -5.86
N ILE A 129 5.31 -2.21 -7.07
CA ILE A 129 6.25 -2.06 -8.18
C ILE A 129 5.51 -1.32 -9.28
N ALA A 130 6.15 -0.28 -9.82
CA ALA A 130 5.62 0.50 -10.95
C ALA A 130 6.62 0.52 -12.08
N GLU A 131 6.11 0.70 -13.30
CA GLU A 131 6.91 0.89 -14.49
C GLU A 131 6.79 2.34 -14.94
N LEU A 132 7.93 2.97 -15.21
CA LEU A 132 7.97 4.34 -15.72
C LEU A 132 8.15 4.35 -17.24
N ALA A 133 7.60 5.37 -17.85
CA ALA A 133 7.80 5.61 -19.28
C ALA A 133 9.18 6.17 -19.56
#